data_576f9d308a7d0c17c28bec259eaabca2
#
_entry.id   576f9d308a7d0c17c28bec259eaabca2
#
_cell.length_a   1.000
_cell.length_b   1.000
_cell.length_c   1.000
_cell.angle_alpha   90.00
_cell.angle_beta   90.00
_cell.angle_gamma   90.00
#
_symmetry.space_group_name_H-M   'P 1'
#
loop_
_entity.id
_entity.type
_entity.pdbx_description
1 polymer ?
#
loop_
_entity_poly.entity_id
_entity_poly.type
_entity_poly.pdbx_seq_one_letter_code
_entity_poly.pdbx_strand_id
1 'polypeptide(L)'
;MRGLKWVGIILAGLFFSGVAWADEPKTVEVWKNLFTLTHGEGIDSNTTFLISKEGVIVVDTRVTPAEAKKVKDAIRKQTQLPILYAINTHYHGDHTFGNQVFKDTHTIIAHENVRKALEGESGKAHLEVFKSFK
;
A
#
# COMPACT_ATOMS: atom_id res chain seq x y z
N MET A 1 18.11 -4.89 71.56
CA MET A 1 16.98 -4.50 70.71
C MET A 1 17.48 -4.38 69.30
N ARG A 2 17.13 -5.31 68.41
CA ARG A 2 17.63 -5.38 67.03
C ARG A 2 16.55 -4.79 66.13
N GLY A 3 16.84 -3.67 65.45
CA GLY A 3 15.96 -3.00 64.52
C GLY A 3 15.75 -3.79 63.22
N LEU A 4 14.52 -4.09 62.89
CA LEU A 4 14.09 -4.75 61.66
C LEU A 4 14.13 -3.74 60.49
N LYS A 5 15.04 -3.96 59.52
CA LYS A 5 15.08 -3.16 58.29
C LYS A 5 14.07 -3.72 57.29
N TRP A 6 13.09 -2.92 56.95
CA TRP A 6 12.14 -3.21 55.85
C TRP A 6 12.87 -2.95 54.52
N VAL A 7 13.04 -4.01 53.74
CA VAL A 7 13.47 -3.89 52.34
C VAL A 7 12.19 -3.84 51.48
N GLY A 8 11.89 -2.66 50.98
CA GLY A 8 10.80 -2.46 50.05
C GLY A 8 11.15 -3.03 48.66
N ILE A 9 10.46 -4.07 48.24
CA ILE A 9 10.56 -4.59 46.89
C ILE A 9 9.66 -3.72 46.01
N ILE A 10 10.30 -2.85 45.16
CA ILE A 10 9.60 -2.15 44.11
C ILE A 10 9.38 -3.12 42.95
N LEU A 11 8.17 -3.63 42.82
CA LEU A 11 7.74 -4.34 41.60
C LEU A 11 7.57 -3.28 40.50
N ALA A 12 8.59 -3.14 39.65
CA ALA A 12 8.46 -2.44 38.38
C ALA A 12 7.58 -3.27 37.45
N GLY A 13 6.31 -2.93 37.38
CA GLY A 13 5.38 -3.50 36.40
C GLY A 13 5.82 -3.07 34.98
N LEU A 14 6.41 -3.99 34.24
CA LEU A 14 6.62 -3.84 32.81
C LEU A 14 5.25 -3.84 32.12
N PHE A 15 4.67 -2.67 31.87
CA PHE A 15 3.60 -2.52 30.91
C PHE A 15 4.14 -2.83 29.52
N PHE A 16 4.02 -4.07 29.10
CA PHE A 16 4.10 -4.43 27.69
C PHE A 16 2.84 -3.86 27.02
N SER A 17 2.90 -2.60 26.58
CA SER A 17 1.97 -2.09 25.60
C SER A 17 2.22 -2.88 24.32
N GLY A 18 1.36 -3.87 24.07
CA GLY A 18 1.36 -4.61 22.81
C GLY A 18 1.10 -3.61 21.70
N VAL A 19 2.14 -3.19 20.99
CA VAL A 19 2.01 -2.51 19.71
C VAL A 19 1.38 -3.55 18.80
N ALA A 20 0.10 -3.36 18.47
CA ALA A 20 -0.52 -4.12 17.40
C ALA A 20 0.28 -3.80 16.12
N TRP A 21 1.07 -4.76 15.67
CA TRP A 21 1.77 -4.66 14.40
C TRP A 21 0.70 -4.77 13.32
N ALA A 22 0.42 -3.67 12.63
CA ALA A 22 -0.34 -3.74 11.39
C ALA A 22 0.31 -4.78 10.47
N ASP A 23 -0.49 -5.66 9.90
CA ASP A 23 0.05 -6.74 9.06
C ASP A 23 0.70 -6.09 7.83
N GLU A 24 2.02 -6.18 7.75
CA GLU A 24 2.77 -5.59 6.62
C GLU A 24 2.35 -6.26 5.31
N PRO A 25 2.24 -5.49 4.21
CA PRO A 25 1.88 -6.04 2.91
C PRO A 25 2.81 -7.17 2.49
N LYS A 26 2.25 -8.30 2.09
CA LYS A 26 3.01 -9.49 1.66
C LYS A 26 2.99 -9.62 0.14
N THR A 27 4.16 -9.83 -0.45
CA THR A 27 4.26 -10.16 -1.88
C THR A 27 4.14 -11.67 -2.05
N VAL A 28 3.13 -12.11 -2.78
CA VAL A 28 2.84 -13.52 -3.06
C VAL A 28 2.93 -13.75 -4.57
N GLU A 29 3.73 -14.71 -5.01
CA GLU A 29 3.70 -15.18 -6.40
C GLU A 29 2.50 -16.10 -6.58
N VAL A 30 1.46 -15.62 -7.26
CA VAL A 30 0.21 -16.35 -7.50
C VAL A 30 0.27 -17.22 -8.75
N TRP A 31 1.16 -16.90 -9.66
CA TRP A 31 1.50 -17.64 -10.86
C TRP A 31 2.90 -17.26 -11.33
N LYS A 32 3.52 -18.02 -12.22
CA LYS A 32 4.85 -17.73 -12.75
C LYS A 32 4.94 -16.27 -13.24
N ASN A 33 5.82 -15.48 -12.60
CA ASN A 33 6.02 -14.05 -12.86
C ASN A 33 4.81 -13.14 -12.60
N LEU A 34 3.73 -13.65 -12.00
CA LEU A 34 2.55 -12.90 -11.60
C LEU A 34 2.48 -12.83 -10.07
N PHE A 35 2.58 -11.64 -9.54
CA PHE A 35 2.67 -11.38 -8.11
C PHE A 35 1.50 -10.53 -7.64
N THR A 36 1.05 -10.77 -6.42
CA THR A 36 0.12 -9.89 -5.72
C THR A 36 0.76 -9.37 -4.44
N LEU A 37 0.79 -8.07 -4.29
CA LEU A 37 1.09 -7.41 -3.03
C LEU A 37 -0.24 -7.22 -2.29
N THR A 38 -0.44 -7.97 -1.20
CA THR A 38 -1.66 -7.85 -0.40
C THR A 38 -1.71 -6.51 0.31
N HIS A 39 -2.90 -6.00 0.57
CA HIS A 39 -3.03 -4.84 1.45
C HIS A 39 -2.78 -5.26 2.91
N GLY A 40 -2.39 -4.28 3.74
CA GLY A 40 -2.37 -4.41 5.18
C GLY A 40 -3.75 -4.13 5.78
N GLU A 41 -3.79 -3.61 6.99
CA GLU A 41 -5.03 -3.14 7.61
C GLU A 41 -5.47 -1.79 7.05
N GLY A 42 -6.78 -1.54 7.05
CA GLY A 42 -7.37 -0.26 6.68
C GLY A 42 -7.97 -0.21 5.27
N ILE A 43 -8.17 1.02 4.77
CA ILE A 43 -8.74 1.29 3.45
C ILE A 43 -7.61 1.26 2.42
N ASP A 44 -7.36 0.10 1.86
CA ASP A 44 -6.38 -0.07 0.78
C ASP A 44 -6.78 -1.27 -0.08
N SER A 45 -6.20 -1.40 -1.26
CA SER A 45 -6.46 -2.48 -2.20
C SER A 45 -5.25 -3.38 -2.40
N ASN A 46 -5.47 -4.58 -2.92
CA ASN A 46 -4.37 -5.39 -3.45
C ASN A 46 -3.83 -4.77 -4.73
N THR A 47 -2.54 -4.92 -4.96
CA THR A 47 -1.91 -4.59 -6.23
C THR A 47 -1.36 -5.87 -6.85
N THR A 48 -1.67 -6.10 -8.11
CA THR A 48 -1.07 -7.22 -8.86
C THR A 48 -0.06 -6.69 -9.87
N PHE A 49 1.07 -7.38 -10.05
CA PHE A 49 2.01 -7.04 -11.12
C PHE A 49 2.52 -8.28 -11.85
N LEU A 50 2.66 -8.14 -13.16
CA LEU A 50 3.18 -9.14 -14.06
C LEU A 50 4.55 -8.71 -14.56
N ILE A 51 5.54 -9.60 -14.44
CA ILE A 51 6.88 -9.41 -15.01
C ILE A 51 6.94 -10.10 -16.36
N SER A 52 7.00 -9.31 -17.44
CA SER A 52 7.22 -9.81 -18.80
C SER A 52 8.70 -9.77 -19.17
N LYS A 53 9.04 -10.16 -20.41
CA LYS A 53 10.41 -10.02 -20.94
C LYS A 53 10.81 -8.56 -21.17
N GLU A 54 9.84 -7.69 -21.42
CA GLU A 54 10.07 -6.29 -21.80
C GLU A 54 9.97 -5.34 -20.60
N GLY A 55 9.25 -5.72 -19.56
CA GLY A 55 9.03 -4.91 -18.39
C GLY A 55 7.86 -5.37 -17.55
N VAL A 56 7.42 -4.52 -16.64
CA VAL A 56 6.40 -4.82 -15.65
C VAL A 56 5.10 -4.11 -15.97
N ILE A 57 3.98 -4.83 -15.81
CA ILE A 57 2.62 -4.29 -15.85
C ILE A 57 2.09 -4.33 -14.42
N VAL A 58 1.58 -3.20 -13.94
CA VAL A 58 0.99 -3.05 -12.60
C VAL A 58 -0.51 -2.88 -12.73
N VAL A 59 -1.28 -3.55 -11.90
CA VAL A 59 -2.75 -3.41 -11.83
C VAL A 59 -3.11 -2.87 -10.46
N ASP A 60 -3.69 -1.68 -10.45
CA ASP A 60 -4.04 -0.83 -9.33
C ASP A 60 -2.82 -0.31 -8.53
N THR A 61 -2.92 0.93 -8.05
CA THR A 61 -1.75 1.67 -7.58
C THR A 61 -1.82 2.11 -6.12
N ARG A 62 -2.81 1.62 -5.37
CA ARG A 62 -3.00 1.94 -3.96
C ARG A 62 -3.58 3.34 -3.68
N VAL A 63 -3.88 3.57 -2.39
CA VAL A 63 -4.59 4.76 -1.91
C VAL A 63 -3.67 5.96 -1.66
N THR A 64 -2.41 5.75 -1.29
CA THR A 64 -1.47 6.82 -0.95
C THR A 64 -0.16 6.70 -1.71
N PRO A 65 0.59 7.81 -1.85
CA PRO A 65 1.95 7.75 -2.38
C PRO A 65 2.88 6.82 -1.59
N ALA A 66 2.71 6.72 -0.28
CA ALA A 66 3.52 5.84 0.57
C ALA A 66 3.24 4.37 0.24
N GLU A 67 1.96 3.98 0.13
CA GLU A 67 1.59 2.62 -0.25
C GLU A 67 1.98 2.29 -1.70
N ALA A 68 1.83 3.23 -2.62
CA ALA A 68 2.29 3.07 -4.00
C ALA A 68 3.81 2.88 -4.12
N LYS A 69 4.60 3.52 -3.24
CA LYS A 69 6.05 3.26 -3.15
C LYS A 69 6.35 1.84 -2.69
N LYS A 70 5.59 1.28 -1.74
CA LYS A 70 5.75 -0.12 -1.33
C LYS A 70 5.55 -1.08 -2.51
N VAL A 71 4.62 -0.75 -3.44
CA VAL A 71 4.44 -1.51 -4.69
C VAL A 71 5.72 -1.46 -5.54
N LYS A 72 6.27 -0.27 -5.77
CA LYS A 72 7.54 -0.15 -6.53
C LYS A 72 8.68 -0.91 -5.86
N ASP A 73 8.77 -0.85 -4.53
CA ASP A 73 9.80 -1.57 -3.77
C ASP A 73 9.61 -3.09 -3.87
N ALA A 74 8.37 -3.59 -3.82
CA ALA A 74 8.05 -5.00 -4.04
C ALA A 74 8.47 -5.47 -5.43
N ILE A 75 8.18 -4.68 -6.46
CA ILE A 75 8.61 -4.95 -7.84
C ILE A 75 10.13 -4.99 -7.93
N ARG A 76 10.83 -4.02 -7.35
CA ARG A 76 12.31 -3.93 -7.39
C ARG A 76 13.01 -5.10 -6.70
N LYS A 77 12.36 -5.73 -5.74
CA LYS A 77 12.87 -6.98 -5.13
C LYS A 77 12.80 -8.17 -6.09
N GLN A 78 11.91 -8.14 -7.09
CA GLN A 78 11.71 -9.23 -8.03
C GLN A 78 12.46 -9.02 -9.37
N THR A 79 12.58 -7.75 -9.82
CA THR A 79 13.20 -7.43 -11.12
C THR A 79 13.75 -6.00 -11.16
N GLN A 80 14.73 -5.77 -12.04
CA GLN A 80 15.23 -4.44 -12.39
C GLN A 80 14.61 -3.89 -13.70
N LEU A 81 13.72 -4.65 -14.34
CA LEU A 81 13.05 -4.20 -15.55
C LEU A 81 12.19 -2.96 -15.31
N PRO A 82 11.98 -2.11 -16.33
CA PRO A 82 11.14 -0.91 -16.19
C PRO A 82 9.67 -1.28 -15.97
N ILE A 83 8.94 -0.42 -15.24
CA ILE A 83 7.48 -0.50 -15.19
C ILE A 83 6.96 0.19 -16.46
N LEU A 84 6.33 -0.58 -17.35
CA LEU A 84 5.82 -0.08 -18.62
C LEU A 84 4.42 0.52 -18.49
N TYR A 85 3.54 -0.19 -17.79
CA TYR A 85 2.13 0.18 -17.70
C TYR A 85 1.63 0.09 -16.27
N ALA A 86 0.77 1.05 -15.89
CA ALA A 86 -0.12 0.93 -14.74
C ALA A 86 -1.57 0.86 -15.27
N ILE A 87 -2.32 -0.14 -14.84
CA ILE A 87 -3.71 -0.36 -15.25
C ILE A 87 -4.60 -0.09 -14.04
N ASN A 88 -5.62 0.77 -14.17
CA ASN A 88 -6.61 0.94 -13.13
C ASN A 88 -7.88 0.16 -13.47
N THR A 89 -8.31 -0.72 -12.57
CA THR A 89 -9.52 -1.51 -12.73
C THR A 89 -10.79 -0.67 -12.65
N HIS A 90 -10.81 0.30 -11.74
CA HIS A 90 -11.93 1.24 -11.56
C HIS A 90 -11.44 2.55 -10.90
N TYR A 91 -12.34 3.50 -10.64
CA TYR A 91 -12.00 4.87 -10.27
C TYR A 91 -11.81 5.12 -8.77
N HIS A 92 -12.04 4.15 -7.89
CA HIS A 92 -11.90 4.34 -6.45
C HIS A 92 -10.47 4.74 -6.06
N GLY A 93 -10.37 5.55 -5.01
CA GLY A 93 -9.08 6.15 -4.62
C GLY A 93 -8.02 5.16 -4.19
N ASP A 94 -8.41 4.06 -3.55
CA ASP A 94 -7.54 2.95 -3.15
C ASP A 94 -6.96 2.15 -4.33
N HIS A 95 -7.45 2.38 -5.56
CA HIS A 95 -6.95 1.80 -6.80
C HIS A 95 -6.20 2.80 -7.69
N THR A 96 -6.41 4.11 -7.49
CA THR A 96 -5.98 5.13 -8.45
C THR A 96 -5.10 6.25 -7.87
N PHE A 97 -5.19 6.55 -6.56
CA PHE A 97 -4.49 7.70 -5.99
C PHE A 97 -2.98 7.55 -5.94
N GLY A 98 -2.48 6.32 -6.00
CA GLY A 98 -1.06 6.04 -6.18
C GLY A 98 -0.52 6.32 -7.58
N ASN A 99 -1.35 6.61 -8.58
CA ASN A 99 -0.94 6.88 -9.96
C ASN A 99 0.17 7.93 -10.06
N GLN A 100 0.16 8.93 -9.18
CA GLN A 100 1.17 9.98 -9.11
C GLN A 100 2.59 9.46 -8.87
N VAL A 101 2.74 8.27 -8.27
CA VAL A 101 4.05 7.61 -8.05
C VAL A 101 4.51 6.88 -9.31
N PHE A 102 3.59 6.55 -10.22
CA PHE A 102 3.83 5.85 -11.47
C PHE A 102 3.90 6.78 -12.69
N LYS A 103 4.08 8.07 -12.48
CA LYS A 103 4.17 9.08 -13.55
C LYS A 103 5.34 8.87 -14.53
N ASP A 104 6.33 8.10 -14.13
CA ASP A 104 7.50 7.72 -14.92
C ASP A 104 7.30 6.43 -15.72
N THR A 105 6.12 5.83 -15.67
CA THR A 105 5.73 4.73 -16.58
C THR A 105 5.40 5.26 -17.97
N HIS A 106 5.40 4.37 -18.96
CA HIS A 106 5.05 4.77 -20.32
C HIS A 106 3.62 5.29 -20.42
N THR A 107 2.67 4.63 -19.71
CA THR A 107 1.28 5.10 -19.69
C THR A 107 0.48 4.48 -18.55
N ILE A 108 -0.56 5.20 -18.13
CA ILE A 108 -1.61 4.68 -17.26
C ILE A 108 -2.81 4.33 -18.13
N ILE A 109 -3.25 3.09 -18.05
CA ILE A 109 -4.36 2.54 -18.83
C ILE A 109 -5.59 2.40 -17.94
N ALA A 110 -6.73 2.87 -18.41
CA ALA A 110 -8.01 2.68 -17.75
C ALA A 110 -9.14 2.75 -18.77
N HIS A 111 -10.30 2.22 -18.43
CA HIS A 111 -11.50 2.46 -19.23
C HIS A 111 -11.87 3.94 -19.23
N GLU A 112 -12.42 4.48 -20.31
CA GLU A 112 -12.76 5.91 -20.42
C GLU A 112 -13.68 6.40 -19.29
N ASN A 113 -14.57 5.55 -18.78
CA ASN A 113 -15.46 5.87 -17.68
C ASN A 113 -14.70 6.09 -16.36
N VAL A 114 -13.55 5.43 -16.16
CA VAL A 114 -12.67 5.68 -15.00
C VAL A 114 -12.14 7.10 -15.06
N ARG A 115 -11.66 7.54 -16.22
CA ARG A 115 -11.20 8.91 -16.42
C ARG A 115 -12.31 9.93 -16.19
N LYS A 116 -13.48 9.72 -16.79
CA LYS A 116 -14.66 10.58 -16.60
C LYS A 116 -15.07 10.68 -15.13
N ALA A 117 -15.06 9.57 -14.41
CA ALA A 117 -15.40 9.55 -12.98
C ALA A 117 -14.37 10.31 -12.14
N LEU A 118 -13.06 10.15 -12.41
CA LEU A 118 -12.00 10.88 -11.70
C LEU A 118 -12.02 12.39 -11.96
N GLU A 119 -12.32 12.81 -13.18
CA GLU A 119 -12.46 14.23 -13.56
C GLU A 119 -13.77 14.86 -13.04
N GLY A 120 -14.79 14.03 -12.75
CA GLY A 120 -16.13 14.44 -12.31
C GLY A 120 -16.29 14.59 -10.79
N GLU A 121 -17.55 14.73 -10.35
CA GLU A 121 -17.90 14.89 -8.94
C GLU A 121 -17.53 13.67 -8.08
N SER A 122 -17.63 12.46 -8.64
CA SER A 122 -17.24 11.23 -7.91
C SER A 122 -15.76 11.24 -7.52
N GLY A 123 -14.87 11.63 -8.42
CA GLY A 123 -13.43 11.73 -8.14
C GLY A 123 -13.11 12.82 -7.12
N LYS A 124 -13.78 13.97 -7.21
CA LYS A 124 -13.66 15.05 -6.23
C LYS A 124 -14.12 14.61 -4.85
N ALA A 125 -15.29 13.96 -4.74
CA ALA A 125 -15.82 13.45 -3.49
C ALA A 125 -14.87 12.44 -2.84
N HIS A 126 -14.32 11.49 -3.62
CA HIS A 126 -13.32 10.56 -3.13
C HIS A 126 -12.06 11.26 -2.60
N LEU A 127 -11.56 12.24 -3.33
CA LEU A 127 -10.38 13.00 -2.91
C LEU A 127 -10.61 13.71 -1.57
N GLU A 128 -11.79 14.30 -1.34
CA GLU A 128 -12.13 14.95 -0.07
C GLU A 128 -12.22 13.95 1.07
N VAL A 129 -12.82 12.77 0.86
CA VAL A 129 -12.83 11.70 1.86
C VAL A 129 -11.41 11.33 2.27
N PHE A 130 -10.49 11.09 1.32
CA PHE A 130 -9.12 10.69 1.65
C PHE A 130 -8.28 11.83 2.26
N LYS A 131 -8.59 13.09 2.00
CA LYS A 131 -7.96 14.22 2.70
C LYS A 131 -8.32 14.27 4.19
N SER A 132 -9.46 13.72 4.59
CA SER A 132 -9.91 13.69 5.99
C SER A 132 -9.20 12.64 6.85
N PHE A 133 -8.48 11.69 6.25
CA PHE A 133 -7.72 10.64 6.94
C PHE A 133 -6.25 11.04 7.26
N LYS A 134 -5.97 12.32 7.43
CA LYS A 134 -4.63 12.82 7.83
C LYS A 134 -4.42 12.75 9.33
#